data_0d26579d007b94875b6cfdaa478504a8
#
_entry.id   0d26579d007b94875b6cfdaa478504a8
#
_cell.length_a   1.000
_cell.length_b   1.000
_cell.length_c   1.000
_cell.angle_alpha   90.00
_cell.angle_beta   90.00
_cell.angle_gamma   90.00
#
_symmetry.space_group_name_H-M   'P 1'
#
loop_
_entity.id
_entity.type
_entity.pdbx_description
1 polymer ?
#
loop_
_entity_poly.entity_id
_entity_poly.type
_entity_poly.pdbx_seq_one_letter_code
_entity_poly.pdbx_strand_id
1 'polypeptide(L)'
;MNKIHLQKEAQHGTPQFRFQAFSQRDTCGQYFAPYHWHDEAEFLYVTEGSITLRTENSTKLLTAGQIYFINPGTAHALFGNSEVSHHYALVFGLELLSFAQYDVCQNRYLEPLFSGKLLFPPGDTFEPETSVQIGQLIAQAEQLYHNTDPAVPASLSIKIILLQILEILFSRQAFLPSGDNARWKSSEEYSLRPVFEYIEQHYQERITLEQLS
;
A
#
# COMPACT_ATOMS: atom_id res chain seq x y z
N MET A 1 18.09 15.32 16.31
CA MET A 1 18.10 14.26 15.29
C MET A 1 17.08 13.22 15.72
N ASN A 2 15.89 13.23 15.12
CA ASN A 2 14.89 12.20 15.40
C ASN A 2 15.41 10.88 14.83
N LYS A 3 15.53 9.88 15.69
CA LYS A 3 15.83 8.51 15.27
C LYS A 3 14.66 8.06 14.38
N ILE A 4 14.94 7.80 13.11
CA ILE A 4 14.01 7.13 12.22
C ILE A 4 13.97 5.68 12.70
N HIS A 5 12.88 5.29 13.36
CA HIS A 5 12.61 3.88 13.64
C HIS A 5 11.86 3.32 12.44
N LEU A 6 12.52 2.54 11.61
CA LEU A 6 11.82 1.70 10.64
C LEU A 6 11.26 0.51 11.41
N GLN A 7 9.97 0.25 11.23
CA GLN A 7 9.29 -0.82 11.93
C GLN A 7 8.52 -1.66 10.92
N LYS A 8 8.65 -2.99 10.99
CA LYS A 8 7.72 -3.86 10.29
C LYS A 8 6.41 -3.80 11.05
N GLU A 9 5.35 -3.40 10.37
CA GLU A 9 4.02 -3.46 10.96
C GLU A 9 3.52 -4.89 11.09
N ALA A 10 2.69 -5.12 12.11
CA ALA A 10 1.97 -6.39 12.23
C ALA A 10 1.02 -6.57 11.05
N GLN A 11 0.71 -7.82 10.71
CA GLN A 11 -0.25 -8.13 9.64
C GLN A 11 -1.60 -7.45 9.87
N HIS A 12 -2.12 -6.84 8.81
CA HIS A 12 -3.39 -6.15 8.83
C HIS A 12 -4.58 -7.09 8.62
N GLY A 13 -5.68 -6.83 9.33
CA GLY A 13 -6.89 -7.63 9.26
C GLY A 13 -6.82 -8.93 10.06
N THR A 14 -7.58 -9.93 9.66
CA THR A 14 -7.62 -11.25 10.28
C THR A 14 -7.01 -12.32 9.35
N PRO A 15 -6.61 -13.50 9.86
CA PRO A 15 -6.12 -14.58 8.99
C PRO A 15 -7.11 -14.99 7.89
N GLN A 16 -8.42 -14.84 8.12
CA GLN A 16 -9.48 -15.16 7.16
C GLN A 16 -9.79 -14.02 6.20
N PHE A 17 -9.46 -12.77 6.59
CA PHE A 17 -9.72 -11.58 5.79
C PHE A 17 -8.61 -10.55 6.05
N ARG A 18 -7.51 -10.69 5.30
CA ARG A 18 -6.34 -9.81 5.39
C ARG A 18 -6.61 -8.48 4.69
N PHE A 19 -7.42 -7.67 5.34
CA PHE A 19 -7.82 -6.35 4.88
C PHE A 19 -8.03 -5.43 6.08
N GLN A 20 -7.55 -4.20 5.96
CA GLN A 20 -7.82 -3.13 6.90
C GLN A 20 -7.98 -1.82 6.13
N ALA A 21 -8.93 -1.00 6.58
CA ALA A 21 -9.14 0.32 6.01
C ALA A 21 -8.99 1.39 7.11
N PHE A 22 -8.46 2.53 6.68
CA PHE A 22 -8.23 3.68 7.54
C PHE A 22 -8.85 4.92 6.91
N SER A 23 -9.47 5.74 7.76
CA SER A 23 -9.90 7.10 7.44
C SER A 23 -9.12 8.05 8.35
N GLN A 24 -8.16 8.76 7.80
CA GLN A 24 -7.25 9.62 8.55
C GLN A 24 -7.56 11.08 8.27
N ARG A 25 -8.10 11.77 9.27
CA ARG A 25 -8.37 13.20 9.22
C ARG A 25 -7.41 13.94 10.14
N ASP A 26 -6.64 14.84 9.57
CA ASP A 26 -5.77 15.77 10.27
C ASP A 26 -6.36 17.17 10.19
N THR A 27 -6.34 17.89 11.31
CA THR A 27 -6.89 19.26 11.42
C THR A 27 -5.85 20.28 11.87
N CYS A 28 -4.58 19.89 11.94
CA CYS A 28 -3.51 20.73 12.42
C CYS A 28 -2.19 20.57 11.66
N GLY A 29 -2.17 19.79 10.57
CA GLY A 29 -0.98 19.56 9.75
C GLY A 29 0.11 18.74 10.44
N GLN A 30 -0.26 17.95 11.46
CA GLN A 30 0.70 17.18 12.27
C GLN A 30 0.57 15.66 12.06
N TYR A 31 -0.25 15.23 11.11
CA TYR A 31 -0.34 13.79 10.81
C TYR A 31 1.03 13.21 10.51
N PHE A 32 1.33 12.10 11.13
CA PHE A 32 2.59 11.40 10.95
C PHE A 32 2.41 9.90 11.10
N ALA A 33 2.59 9.15 10.00
CA ALA A 33 2.87 7.73 10.03
C ALA A 33 4.39 7.54 9.87
N PRO A 34 5.08 6.96 10.88
CA PRO A 34 6.52 6.80 10.86
C PRO A 34 6.96 5.90 9.72
N TYR A 35 8.26 5.87 9.40
CA TYR A 35 8.81 4.99 8.39
C TYR A 35 8.57 3.53 8.79
N HIS A 36 7.81 2.82 7.96
CA HIS A 36 7.44 1.43 8.18
C HIS A 36 7.32 0.68 6.84
N TRP A 37 7.17 -0.61 6.90
CA TRP A 37 6.86 -1.46 5.77
C TRP A 37 5.99 -2.64 6.20
N HIS A 38 5.25 -3.21 5.27
CA HIS A 38 4.40 -4.38 5.45
C HIS A 38 4.34 -5.21 4.17
N ASP A 39 3.93 -6.46 4.28
CA ASP A 39 3.88 -7.40 3.15
C ASP A 39 2.59 -7.25 2.32
N GLU A 40 1.70 -6.34 2.69
CA GLU A 40 0.45 -6.03 2.03
C GLU A 40 0.62 -4.93 0.97
N ALA A 41 -0.28 -4.89 -0.01
CA ALA A 41 -0.47 -3.71 -0.86
C ALA A 41 -1.23 -2.64 -0.10
N GLU A 42 -0.93 -1.37 -0.36
CA GLU A 42 -1.66 -0.25 0.21
C GLU A 42 -2.13 0.71 -0.89
N PHE A 43 -3.41 1.08 -0.83
CA PHE A 43 -4.02 2.03 -1.75
C PHE A 43 -4.45 3.28 -1.00
N LEU A 44 -3.87 4.42 -1.39
CA LEU A 44 -4.15 5.72 -0.81
C LEU A 44 -5.08 6.53 -1.72
N TYR A 45 -5.99 7.29 -1.11
CA TYR A 45 -6.80 8.31 -1.79
C TYR A 45 -6.93 9.55 -0.92
N VAL A 46 -6.44 10.68 -1.40
CA VAL A 46 -6.54 11.97 -0.70
C VAL A 46 -7.85 12.66 -1.11
N THR A 47 -8.69 12.97 -0.15
CA THR A 47 -10.00 13.61 -0.38
C THR A 47 -10.01 15.09 -0.06
N GLU A 48 -9.13 15.55 0.85
CA GLU A 48 -9.03 16.94 1.28
C GLU A 48 -7.58 17.31 1.59
N GLY A 49 -7.16 18.50 1.24
CA GLY A 49 -5.83 19.03 1.52
C GLY A 49 -4.71 18.29 0.81
N SER A 50 -3.64 18.02 1.53
CA SER A 50 -2.48 17.32 0.97
C SER A 50 -1.70 16.57 2.05
N ILE A 51 -1.08 15.47 1.63
CA ILE A 51 -0.14 14.68 2.43
C ILE A 51 1.16 14.49 1.65
N THR A 52 2.26 14.32 2.34
CA THR A 52 3.54 13.96 1.75
C THR A 52 3.81 12.48 1.99
N LEU A 53 3.91 11.72 0.92
CA LEU A 53 4.39 10.33 0.94
C LEU A 53 5.89 10.33 0.67
N ARG A 54 6.65 9.69 1.54
CA ARG A 54 8.08 9.45 1.37
C ARG A 54 8.33 7.95 1.29
N THR A 55 8.98 7.52 0.21
CA THR A 55 9.51 6.16 0.05
C THR A 55 11.04 6.20 0.06
N GLU A 56 11.71 5.05 -0.04
CA GLU A 56 13.17 4.99 -0.11
C GLU A 56 13.74 5.85 -1.25
N ASN A 57 13.05 5.87 -2.39
CA ASN A 57 13.56 6.47 -3.63
C ASN A 57 12.83 7.76 -4.05
N SER A 58 11.79 8.17 -3.35
CA SER A 58 10.99 9.31 -3.77
C SER A 58 10.31 10.03 -2.60
N THR A 59 10.01 11.30 -2.84
CA THR A 59 9.09 12.08 -2.01
C THR A 59 8.03 12.66 -2.93
N LYS A 60 6.77 12.36 -2.65
CA LYS A 60 5.62 12.79 -3.44
C LYS A 60 4.67 13.62 -2.57
N LEU A 61 4.25 14.77 -3.09
CA LEU A 61 3.12 15.51 -2.55
C LEU A 61 1.85 14.99 -3.21
N LEU A 62 0.94 14.44 -2.42
CA LEU A 62 -0.37 13.98 -2.86
C LEU A 62 -1.42 15.00 -2.43
N THR A 63 -2.21 15.47 -3.38
CA THR A 63 -3.27 16.46 -3.18
C THR A 63 -4.66 15.84 -3.35
N ALA A 64 -5.69 16.57 -2.92
CA ALA A 64 -7.07 16.12 -3.05
C ALA A 64 -7.40 15.66 -4.49
N GLY A 65 -8.07 14.52 -4.60
CA GLY A 65 -8.42 13.85 -5.87
C GLY A 65 -7.35 12.85 -6.35
N GLN A 66 -6.17 12.83 -5.75
CA GLN A 66 -5.09 11.91 -6.15
C GLN A 66 -5.13 10.60 -5.37
N ILE A 67 -4.76 9.54 -6.08
CA ILE A 67 -4.53 8.20 -5.54
C ILE A 67 -3.04 7.87 -5.57
N TYR A 68 -2.63 6.91 -4.77
CA TYR A 68 -1.30 6.32 -4.86
C TYR A 68 -1.34 4.86 -4.44
N PHE A 69 -0.53 4.03 -5.10
CA PHE A 69 -0.40 2.61 -4.78
C PHE A 69 1.00 2.34 -4.22
N ILE A 70 1.04 1.76 -3.04
CA ILE A 70 2.26 1.30 -2.39
C ILE A 70 2.32 -0.21 -2.60
N ASN A 71 3.37 -0.65 -3.28
CA ASN A 71 3.59 -2.08 -3.50
C ASN A 71 4.00 -2.76 -2.18
N PRO A 72 3.63 -4.04 -1.99
CA PRO A 72 4.05 -4.77 -0.82
C PRO A 72 5.58 -4.69 -0.58
N GLY A 73 6.00 -4.65 0.68
CA GLY A 73 7.41 -4.56 1.05
C GLY A 73 8.07 -3.20 0.83
N THR A 74 7.35 -2.20 0.29
CA THR A 74 7.90 -0.85 0.09
C THR A 74 7.95 -0.09 1.40
N ALA A 75 9.14 0.30 1.84
CA ALA A 75 9.28 1.15 3.02
C ALA A 75 8.79 2.58 2.73
N HIS A 76 7.91 3.09 3.59
CA HIS A 76 7.27 4.38 3.37
C HIS A 76 6.90 5.09 4.67
N ALA A 77 6.68 6.39 4.57
CA ALA A 77 6.19 7.25 5.66
C ALA A 77 5.22 8.28 5.09
N LEU A 78 4.22 8.68 5.88
CA LEU A 78 3.25 9.71 5.51
C LEU A 78 3.35 10.89 6.49
N PHE A 79 3.23 12.09 5.93
CA PHE A 79 3.29 13.33 6.69
C PHE A 79 2.12 14.23 6.30
N GLY A 80 1.49 14.86 7.27
CA GLY A 80 0.60 15.99 7.03
C GLY A 80 1.36 17.13 6.36
N ASN A 81 0.71 17.82 5.40
CA ASN A 81 1.35 18.90 4.65
C ASN A 81 0.47 20.15 4.56
N SER A 82 -0.78 20.07 4.92
CA SER A 82 -1.73 21.18 5.00
C SER A 82 -2.38 21.21 6.38
N GLU A 83 -2.90 22.39 6.79
CA GLU A 83 -3.58 22.52 8.09
C GLU A 83 -4.72 21.53 8.24
N VAL A 84 -5.45 21.26 7.14
CA VAL A 84 -6.49 20.23 7.09
C VAL A 84 -6.16 19.28 5.96
N SER A 85 -6.16 17.98 6.26
CA SER A 85 -6.09 16.93 5.26
C SER A 85 -6.98 15.76 5.63
N HIS A 86 -7.45 15.04 4.63
CA HIS A 86 -8.18 13.80 4.80
C HIS A 86 -7.80 12.81 3.71
N HIS A 87 -7.46 11.59 4.11
CA HIS A 87 -7.18 10.52 3.18
C HIS A 87 -7.69 9.18 3.68
N TYR A 88 -7.96 8.31 2.74
CA TYR A 88 -8.25 6.89 2.98
C TYR A 88 -7.04 6.06 2.64
N ALA A 89 -6.83 4.98 3.40
CA ALA A 89 -5.86 3.94 3.11
C ALA A 89 -6.53 2.57 3.19
N LEU A 90 -6.33 1.74 2.17
CA LEU A 90 -6.74 0.33 2.17
C LEU A 90 -5.47 -0.51 2.18
N VAL A 91 -5.27 -1.31 3.22
CA VAL A 91 -4.12 -2.22 3.35
C VAL A 91 -4.63 -3.65 3.26
N PHE A 92 -4.11 -4.44 2.31
CA PHE A 92 -4.60 -5.80 2.11
C PHE A 92 -3.54 -6.74 1.52
N GLY A 93 -3.58 -8.00 1.96
CA GLY A 93 -2.80 -9.07 1.37
C GLY A 93 -3.30 -9.41 -0.02
N LEU A 94 -2.41 -9.50 -1.01
CA LEU A 94 -2.80 -9.82 -2.40
C LEU A 94 -3.48 -11.18 -2.51
N GLU A 95 -3.16 -12.13 -1.65
CA GLU A 95 -3.78 -13.45 -1.58
C GLU A 95 -5.29 -13.40 -1.27
N LEU A 96 -5.79 -12.28 -0.70
CA LEU A 96 -7.22 -12.04 -0.53
C LEU A 96 -7.99 -12.15 -1.86
N LEU A 97 -7.33 -11.83 -2.98
CA LEU A 97 -7.91 -11.82 -4.33
C LEU A 97 -7.78 -13.17 -5.04
N SER A 98 -7.11 -14.16 -4.43
CA SER A 98 -6.92 -15.47 -5.03
C SER A 98 -8.25 -16.19 -5.28
N PHE A 99 -8.29 -16.90 -6.40
CA PHE A 99 -9.38 -17.85 -6.71
C PHE A 99 -8.96 -19.26 -6.28
N ALA A 100 -9.95 -20.07 -5.86
CA ALA A 100 -9.70 -21.45 -5.47
C ALA A 100 -9.28 -22.34 -6.67
N GLN A 101 -9.68 -21.96 -7.87
CA GLN A 101 -9.29 -22.66 -9.10
C GLN A 101 -8.24 -21.83 -9.84
N TYR A 102 -7.24 -22.53 -10.39
CA TYR A 102 -6.20 -21.95 -11.21
C TYR A 102 -6.71 -21.76 -12.64
N ASP A 103 -7.63 -20.81 -12.82
CA ASP A 103 -8.25 -20.46 -14.10
C ASP A 103 -7.44 -19.39 -14.86
N VAL A 104 -8.02 -18.91 -15.98
CA VAL A 104 -7.39 -17.87 -16.80
C VAL A 104 -7.23 -16.55 -16.03
N CYS A 105 -8.14 -16.23 -15.11
CA CYS A 105 -8.05 -15.00 -14.32
C CYS A 105 -6.91 -15.08 -13.32
N GLN A 106 -6.82 -16.20 -12.59
CA GLN A 106 -5.72 -16.44 -11.67
C GLN A 106 -4.36 -16.38 -12.38
N ASN A 107 -4.21 -17.13 -13.48
CA ASN A 107 -2.94 -17.27 -14.17
C ASN A 107 -2.50 -16.00 -14.89
N ARG A 108 -3.44 -15.34 -15.59
CA ARG A 108 -3.07 -14.21 -16.48
C ARG A 108 -2.94 -12.88 -15.73
N TYR A 109 -3.76 -12.66 -14.69
CA TYR A 109 -3.86 -11.36 -14.04
C TYR A 109 -3.31 -11.35 -12.61
N LEU A 110 -3.65 -12.36 -11.79
CA LEU A 110 -3.30 -12.31 -10.39
C LEU A 110 -1.90 -12.88 -10.10
N GLU A 111 -1.55 -14.00 -10.72
CA GLU A 111 -0.25 -14.63 -10.52
C GLU A 111 0.95 -13.71 -10.83
N PRO A 112 0.94 -12.88 -11.88
CA PRO A 112 2.00 -11.92 -12.12
C PRO A 112 2.12 -10.85 -11.02
N LEU A 113 1.01 -10.48 -10.35
CA LEU A 113 1.04 -9.58 -9.19
C LEU A 113 1.59 -10.30 -7.97
N PHE A 114 1.11 -11.52 -7.69
CA PHE A 114 1.55 -12.30 -6.51
C PHE A 114 3.02 -12.68 -6.58
N SER A 115 3.52 -12.96 -7.77
CA SER A 115 4.94 -13.26 -8.00
C SER A 115 5.82 -12.02 -8.10
N GLY A 116 5.25 -10.82 -7.99
CA GLY A 116 5.98 -9.56 -8.13
C GLY A 116 6.51 -9.28 -9.54
N LYS A 117 6.02 -9.98 -10.58
CA LYS A 117 6.37 -9.70 -11.99
C LYS A 117 5.70 -8.43 -12.50
N LEU A 118 4.55 -8.09 -11.94
CA LEU A 118 3.85 -6.83 -12.17
C LEU A 118 3.77 -6.05 -10.87
N LEU A 119 3.99 -4.75 -10.97
CA LEU A 119 3.92 -3.79 -9.87
C LEU A 119 2.76 -2.82 -10.11
N PHE A 120 2.11 -2.39 -9.03
CA PHE A 120 1.18 -1.29 -9.10
C PHE A 120 1.88 -0.02 -9.57
N PRO A 121 1.24 0.75 -10.45
CA PRO A 121 1.82 1.97 -10.96
C PRO A 121 1.86 3.08 -9.91
N PRO A 122 2.75 4.08 -10.05
CA PRO A 122 2.63 5.31 -9.27
C PRO A 122 1.30 6.01 -9.60
N GLY A 123 0.60 6.51 -8.59
CA GLY A 123 -0.74 7.10 -8.74
C GLY A 123 -0.78 8.40 -9.56
N ASP A 124 0.35 9.07 -9.73
CA ASP A 124 0.51 10.30 -10.51
C ASP A 124 0.51 10.08 -12.03
N THR A 125 0.35 8.84 -12.49
CA THR A 125 0.31 8.48 -13.92
C THR A 125 -1.11 8.45 -14.51
N PHE A 126 -2.14 8.67 -13.71
CA PHE A 126 -3.53 8.60 -14.15
C PHE A 126 -4.13 9.95 -14.48
N GLU A 127 -4.98 9.96 -15.50
CA GLU A 127 -5.88 11.08 -15.76
C GLU A 127 -6.80 11.35 -14.56
N PRO A 128 -7.19 12.62 -14.31
CA PRO A 128 -7.98 12.97 -13.13
C PRO A 128 -9.28 12.16 -12.97
N GLU A 129 -9.99 11.86 -14.06
CA GLU A 129 -11.21 11.08 -14.02
C GLU A 129 -10.97 9.65 -13.51
N THR A 130 -9.86 9.03 -13.93
CA THR A 130 -9.49 7.69 -13.48
C THR A 130 -9.10 7.69 -12.00
N SER A 131 -8.35 8.70 -11.57
CA SER A 131 -7.98 8.87 -10.16
C SER A 131 -9.22 9.03 -9.29
N VAL A 132 -10.17 9.84 -9.70
CA VAL A 132 -11.45 10.03 -8.99
C VAL A 132 -12.26 8.74 -8.97
N GLN A 133 -12.36 8.02 -10.09
CA GLN A 133 -13.09 6.74 -10.17
C GLN A 133 -12.51 5.71 -9.19
N ILE A 134 -11.21 5.51 -9.20
CA ILE A 134 -10.53 4.58 -8.28
C ILE A 134 -10.64 5.09 -6.83
N GLY A 135 -10.48 6.39 -6.61
CA GLY A 135 -10.62 7.01 -5.30
C GLY A 135 -12.01 6.80 -4.68
N GLN A 136 -13.08 6.88 -5.49
CA GLN A 136 -14.44 6.58 -5.04
C GLN A 136 -14.60 5.12 -4.63
N LEU A 137 -13.98 4.18 -5.35
CA LEU A 137 -13.97 2.76 -4.98
C LEU A 137 -13.21 2.54 -3.67
N ILE A 138 -12.07 3.22 -3.46
CA ILE A 138 -11.33 3.18 -2.20
C ILE A 138 -12.20 3.70 -1.04
N ALA A 139 -12.86 4.84 -1.21
CA ALA A 139 -13.75 5.41 -0.20
C ALA A 139 -14.94 4.49 0.11
N GLN A 140 -15.52 3.85 -0.91
CA GLN A 140 -16.60 2.88 -0.72
C GLN A 140 -16.13 1.64 0.06
N ALA A 141 -14.96 1.11 -0.21
CA ALA A 141 -14.40 -0.03 0.52
C ALA A 141 -14.14 0.32 2.00
N GLU A 142 -13.67 1.53 2.29
CA GLU A 142 -13.49 2.02 3.65
C GLU A 142 -14.82 2.09 4.41
N GLN A 143 -15.84 2.69 3.80
CA GLN A 143 -17.17 2.76 4.40
C GLN A 143 -17.77 1.38 4.68
N LEU A 144 -17.59 0.42 3.77
CA LEU A 144 -18.06 -0.96 3.94
C LEU A 144 -17.30 -1.67 5.07
N TYR A 145 -16.01 -1.40 5.22
CA TYR A 145 -15.19 -1.99 6.30
C TYR A 145 -15.68 -1.60 7.69
N HIS A 146 -16.13 -0.36 7.85
CA HIS A 146 -16.67 0.15 9.11
C HIS A 146 -18.18 -0.07 9.28
N ASN A 147 -18.84 -0.67 8.28
CA ASN A 147 -20.25 -0.98 8.37
C ASN A 147 -20.49 -2.17 9.32
N THR A 148 -21.30 -1.95 10.36
CA THR A 148 -21.64 -2.95 11.37
C THR A 148 -22.97 -3.66 11.13
N ASP A 149 -23.69 -3.33 10.04
CA ASP A 149 -24.95 -3.98 9.69
C ASP A 149 -24.70 -5.42 9.21
N PRO A 150 -25.16 -6.45 9.91
CA PRO A 150 -24.93 -7.84 9.52
C PRO A 150 -25.64 -8.24 8.22
N ALA A 151 -26.61 -7.46 7.73
CA ALA A 151 -27.25 -7.68 6.45
C ALA A 151 -26.34 -7.28 5.25
N VAL A 152 -25.30 -6.49 5.49
CA VAL A 152 -24.37 -6.06 4.46
C VAL A 152 -23.25 -7.07 4.31
N PRO A 153 -23.05 -7.70 3.13
CA PRO A 153 -21.95 -8.63 2.90
C PRO A 153 -20.62 -7.89 2.65
N ALA A 154 -20.16 -7.11 3.67
CA ALA A 154 -19.07 -6.15 3.53
C ALA A 154 -17.78 -6.79 2.96
N SER A 155 -17.36 -7.95 3.46
CA SER A 155 -16.15 -8.64 2.98
C SER A 155 -16.24 -9.06 1.50
N LEU A 156 -17.42 -9.51 1.06
CA LEU A 156 -17.64 -9.82 -0.37
C LEU A 156 -17.61 -8.56 -1.22
N SER A 157 -18.30 -7.51 -0.78
CA SER A 157 -18.35 -6.23 -1.49
C SER A 157 -16.98 -5.57 -1.60
N ILE A 158 -16.17 -5.60 -0.53
CA ILE A 158 -14.79 -5.11 -0.53
C ILE A 158 -13.95 -5.89 -1.56
N LYS A 159 -14.06 -7.22 -1.58
CA LYS A 159 -13.33 -8.05 -2.56
C LYS A 159 -13.72 -7.71 -4.00
N ILE A 160 -15.01 -7.49 -4.26
CA ILE A 160 -15.50 -7.05 -5.58
C ILE A 160 -14.89 -5.69 -5.94
N ILE A 161 -14.87 -4.73 -5.02
CA ILE A 161 -14.28 -3.40 -5.24
C ILE A 161 -12.80 -3.50 -5.58
N LEU A 162 -12.02 -4.29 -4.84
CA LEU A 162 -10.61 -4.49 -5.14
C LEU A 162 -10.39 -5.10 -6.53
N LEU A 163 -11.21 -6.08 -6.92
CA LEU A 163 -11.17 -6.66 -8.28
C LEU A 163 -11.57 -5.64 -9.35
N GLN A 164 -12.52 -4.74 -9.09
CA GLN A 164 -12.87 -3.65 -10.01
C GLN A 164 -11.70 -2.66 -10.19
N ILE A 165 -10.98 -2.32 -9.11
CA ILE A 165 -9.77 -1.49 -9.23
C ILE A 165 -8.74 -2.19 -10.10
N LEU A 166 -8.49 -3.50 -9.89
CA LEU A 166 -7.57 -4.26 -10.75
C LEU A 166 -8.02 -4.27 -12.22
N GLU A 167 -9.32 -4.45 -12.47
CA GLU A 167 -9.89 -4.45 -13.83
C GLU A 167 -9.62 -3.11 -14.53
N ILE A 168 -9.83 -1.98 -13.84
CA ILE A 168 -9.52 -0.65 -14.37
C ILE A 168 -8.02 -0.56 -14.70
N LEU A 169 -7.14 -1.00 -13.82
CA LEU A 169 -5.69 -0.95 -14.02
C LEU A 169 -5.24 -1.83 -15.18
N PHE A 170 -5.78 -3.05 -15.32
CA PHE A 170 -5.45 -3.95 -16.42
C PHE A 170 -5.98 -3.43 -17.76
N SER A 171 -7.21 -2.90 -17.80
CA SER A 171 -7.80 -2.32 -19.01
C SER A 171 -7.00 -1.14 -19.55
N ARG A 172 -6.33 -0.40 -18.67
CA ARG A 172 -5.46 0.72 -19.02
C ARG A 172 -4.01 0.34 -19.22
N GLN A 173 -3.67 -0.94 -19.08
CA GLN A 173 -2.30 -1.43 -19.16
C GLN A 173 -1.35 -0.67 -18.21
N ALA A 174 -1.85 -0.32 -17.03
CA ALA A 174 -1.18 0.59 -16.11
C ALA A 174 -0.08 -0.09 -15.28
N PHE A 175 -0.11 -1.42 -15.14
CA PHE A 175 0.89 -2.14 -14.36
C PHE A 175 2.28 -2.02 -14.98
N LEU A 176 3.27 -1.88 -14.13
CA LEU A 176 4.67 -1.82 -14.53
C LEU A 176 5.29 -3.22 -14.48
N PRO A 177 6.00 -3.66 -15.54
CA PRO A 177 6.81 -4.86 -15.43
C PRO A 177 7.91 -4.60 -14.39
N SER A 178 8.07 -5.52 -13.46
CA SER A 178 9.28 -5.52 -12.67
C SER A 178 10.45 -5.91 -13.61
N GLY A 179 11.52 -5.10 -13.66
CA GLY A 179 12.70 -5.44 -14.47
C GLY A 179 13.27 -6.80 -14.07
N ASP A 180 14.12 -7.40 -14.93
CA ASP A 180 14.66 -8.76 -14.76
C ASP A 180 15.32 -9.04 -13.39
N ASN A 181 15.63 -8.00 -12.62
CA ASN A 181 16.15 -8.06 -11.24
C ASN A 181 15.10 -7.74 -10.17
N ALA A 182 13.87 -7.41 -10.55
CA ALA A 182 12.81 -7.11 -9.62
C ALA A 182 11.97 -8.36 -9.33
N ARG A 183 12.57 -9.36 -8.75
CA ARG A 183 11.86 -10.21 -7.79
C ARG A 183 11.44 -9.29 -6.63
N TRP A 184 10.45 -9.67 -5.85
CA TRP A 184 10.31 -9.22 -4.47
C TRP A 184 11.64 -9.23 -3.68
N LYS A 185 12.69 -9.81 -4.26
CA LYS A 185 14.11 -9.61 -3.98
C LYS A 185 14.65 -8.24 -4.38
N SER A 186 13.90 -7.42 -5.08
CA SER A 186 14.48 -6.22 -5.68
C SER A 186 14.74 -5.10 -4.70
N SER A 187 14.31 -5.26 -3.49
CA SER A 187 14.88 -4.44 -2.45
C SER A 187 16.01 -5.14 -1.70
N GLU A 188 16.30 -6.43 -1.94
CA GLU A 188 17.38 -7.10 -1.20
C GLU A 188 18.77 -6.53 -1.53
N GLU A 189 19.00 -5.99 -2.73
CA GLU A 189 20.30 -5.44 -3.11
C GLU A 189 20.47 -3.96 -2.72
N TYR A 190 19.35 -3.22 -2.49
CA TYR A 190 19.33 -1.84 -2.01
C TYR A 190 18.28 -1.64 -0.91
N SER A 191 17.67 -2.71 -0.41
CA SER A 191 16.70 -2.65 0.67
C SER A 191 17.41 -2.47 1.99
N LEU A 192 17.00 -1.50 2.74
CA LEU A 192 17.37 -1.38 4.14
C LEU A 192 16.74 -2.49 5.01
N ARG A 193 15.87 -3.33 4.45
CA ARG A 193 15.19 -4.42 5.16
C ARG A 193 16.14 -5.41 5.85
N PRO A 194 17.17 -6.00 5.17
CA PRO A 194 18.12 -6.89 5.85
C PRO A 194 18.87 -6.17 6.98
N VAL A 195 19.17 -4.88 6.78
CA VAL A 195 19.82 -4.04 7.78
C VAL A 195 18.92 -3.88 9.01
N PHE A 196 17.63 -3.67 8.82
CA PHE A 196 16.70 -3.51 9.94
C PHE A 196 16.39 -4.83 10.63
N GLU A 197 16.19 -5.92 9.86
CA GLU A 197 16.05 -7.28 10.44
C GLU A 197 17.28 -7.66 11.27
N TYR A 198 18.47 -7.32 10.80
CA TYR A 198 19.71 -7.53 11.58
C TYR A 198 19.72 -6.68 12.86
N ILE A 199 19.37 -5.40 12.75
CA ILE A 199 19.29 -4.49 13.92
C ILE A 199 18.25 -5.00 14.93
N GLU A 200 17.08 -5.43 14.50
CA GLU A 200 16.03 -5.98 15.38
C GLU A 200 16.47 -7.24 16.12
N GLN A 201 17.29 -8.07 15.50
CA GLN A 201 17.82 -9.29 16.13
C GLN A 201 18.99 -9.02 17.07
N HIS A 202 19.74 -7.91 16.86
CA HIS A 202 21.00 -7.64 17.55
C HIS A 202 21.03 -6.28 18.28
N TYR A 203 19.86 -5.60 18.45
CA TYR A 203 19.82 -4.24 19.04
C TYR A 203 20.38 -4.14 20.47
N GLN A 204 20.52 -5.27 21.16
CA GLN A 204 21.16 -5.32 22.50
C GLN A 204 22.68 -5.38 22.43
N GLU A 205 23.26 -5.54 21.24
CA GLU A 205 24.68 -5.66 21.00
C GLU A 205 25.25 -4.40 20.35
N ARG A 206 26.57 -4.27 20.32
CA ARG A 206 27.21 -3.18 19.60
C ARG A 206 27.24 -3.52 18.10
N ILE A 207 26.39 -2.88 17.32
CA ILE A 207 26.34 -3.04 15.87
C ILE A 207 27.30 -2.07 15.20
N THR A 208 28.08 -2.53 14.21
CA THR A 208 28.99 -1.72 13.39
C THR A 208 28.46 -1.58 11.97
N LEU A 209 28.91 -0.53 11.25
CA LEU A 209 28.52 -0.31 9.85
C LEU A 209 28.98 -1.46 8.93
N GLU A 210 30.10 -2.11 9.26
CA GLU A 210 30.63 -3.26 8.50
C GLU A 210 29.73 -4.49 8.60
N GLN A 211 28.96 -4.61 9.69
CA GLN A 211 27.96 -5.70 9.86
C GLN A 211 26.64 -5.41 9.15
N LEU A 212 26.44 -4.18 8.70
CA LEU A 212 25.23 -3.71 8.02
C LEU A 212 25.43 -3.52 6.50
N SER A 213 26.63 -3.80 5.98
CA SER A 213 27.01 -3.59 4.57
C SER A 213 26.96 -4.86 3.72
#